data_9a1e0d5b62c72d1d60066c4365807161
#
_entry.id   9a1e0d5b62c72d1d60066c4365807161
#
_cell.length_a   1.000
_cell.length_b   1.000
_cell.length_c   1.000
_cell.angle_alpha   90.00
_cell.angle_beta   90.00
_cell.angle_gamma   90.00
#
_symmetry.space_group_name_H-M   'P 1'
#
loop_
_entity.id
_entity.type
_entity.pdbx_description
1 polymer ?
#
loop_
_entity_poly.entity_id
_entity_poly.type
_entity_poly.pdbx_seq_one_letter_code
_entity_poly.pdbx_strand_id
1 'polypeptide(L)'
;MTDTVPPRVQRQEQSRASSGPDQPRGRGATTVAVALACGLLGFVLMTQIRASETLGTQLEGEREEDLATILANLSTETDRLQGEFTDLRLTLLAFEGSAERDGLALRNLQRRLDDFSILAGAVAAEGEGIVLTIADGRADLRPEHMVDTVQELRDAGAEAIDVNGVRLVVSSAFSVRNNRLVVDSTPIAPPFRIAAVGPAETMARALSIPNGVIDTLERASGEVVASVDTRADLTVPARGEPAPFVFGEPVITDSAD
;
A
#
# COMPACT_ATOMS: atom_id res chain seq x y z
N MET A 1 89.75 25.68 7.73
CA MET A 1 90.66 24.82 6.97
C MET A 1 89.88 24.50 5.71
N THR A 2 90.30 25.25 4.83
CA THR A 2 90.90 25.03 3.49
C THR A 2 89.89 24.53 2.51
N ASP A 3 89.44 25.44 1.65
CA ASP A 3 90.04 25.75 0.33
C ASP A 3 89.66 24.63 -0.68
N THR A 4 89.12 24.87 -1.81
CA THR A 4 89.61 25.75 -2.88
C THR A 4 88.61 25.69 -4.06
N VAL A 5 88.33 26.82 -4.59
CA VAL A 5 87.78 27.26 -5.87
C VAL A 5 88.73 26.89 -7.07
N PRO A 6 88.36 27.16 -8.31
CA PRO A 6 87.79 26.49 -9.48
C PRO A 6 88.88 26.24 -10.54
N PRO A 7 88.83 26.22 -11.87
CA PRO A 7 88.15 27.11 -12.77
C PRO A 7 87.71 26.59 -14.18
N ARG A 8 86.86 27.39 -14.86
CA ARG A 8 87.03 27.93 -16.26
C ARG A 8 87.02 26.96 -17.46
N VAL A 9 86.23 27.27 -18.39
CA VAL A 9 86.18 28.18 -19.55
C VAL A 9 86.28 27.46 -20.92
N GLN A 10 85.46 27.91 -21.77
CA GLN A 10 85.52 28.14 -23.23
C GLN A 10 84.69 27.19 -24.08
N ARG A 11 83.77 27.67 -24.79
CA ARG A 11 83.63 28.60 -25.93
C ARG A 11 83.68 27.88 -27.27
N GLN A 12 82.82 28.32 -28.05
CA GLN A 12 82.75 28.38 -29.50
C GLN A 12 82.01 27.22 -30.18
N GLU A 13 81.33 27.41 -31.15
CA GLU A 13 80.81 28.45 -32.03
C GLU A 13 80.05 27.77 -33.13
N GLN A 14 79.01 28.43 -33.54
CA GLN A 14 78.51 28.53 -34.91
C GLN A 14 78.33 27.26 -35.78
N SER A 15 77.10 27.04 -36.23
CA SER A 15 76.77 27.24 -37.63
C SER A 15 75.28 27.07 -37.93
N ARG A 16 74.69 28.14 -38.35
CA ARG A 16 73.69 28.34 -39.40
C ARG A 16 73.24 27.10 -40.19
N ALA A 17 71.92 26.90 -40.27
CA ALA A 17 71.19 27.14 -41.53
C ALA A 17 69.75 26.59 -41.39
N SER A 18 68.86 27.44 -41.54
CA SER A 18 67.82 27.62 -42.53
C SER A 18 66.59 26.72 -42.43
N SER A 19 65.54 27.42 -42.26
CA SER A 19 64.30 27.42 -43.03
C SER A 19 63.30 26.29 -42.82
N GLY A 20 62.11 26.70 -42.39
CA GLY A 20 60.82 26.15 -42.79
C GLY A 20 59.74 26.25 -41.70
N PRO A 21 58.76 27.05 -41.94
CA PRO A 21 57.67 27.07 -40.95
C PRO A 21 56.79 25.85 -41.14
N ASP A 22 56.83 24.95 -40.19
CA ASP A 22 55.83 23.89 -40.11
C ASP A 22 54.54 24.46 -39.55
N GLN A 23 53.53 24.51 -40.40
CA GLN A 23 52.18 24.89 -40.08
C GLN A 23 51.56 23.82 -39.17
N PRO A 24 50.94 24.18 -38.06
CA PRO A 24 50.14 23.22 -37.31
C PRO A 24 48.79 23.05 -38.01
N ARG A 25 48.69 22.14 -38.98
CA ARG A 25 47.45 21.63 -39.52
C ARG A 25 47.02 20.44 -38.64
N GLY A 26 45.99 20.65 -37.83
CA GLY A 26 45.36 19.51 -37.15
C GLY A 26 44.57 19.80 -35.88
N ARG A 27 44.78 20.98 -35.26
CA ARG A 27 44.06 21.27 -34.00
C ARG A 27 42.61 21.68 -34.17
N GLY A 28 42.17 22.15 -35.33
CA GLY A 28 40.77 22.55 -35.56
C GLY A 28 39.82 21.36 -35.76
N ALA A 29 40.28 20.33 -36.48
CA ALA A 29 39.44 19.20 -36.80
C ALA A 29 39.12 18.32 -35.57
N THR A 30 40.12 18.12 -34.69
CA THR A 30 39.92 17.38 -33.44
C THR A 30 39.04 18.14 -32.43
N THR A 31 39.19 19.48 -32.35
CA THR A 31 38.33 20.30 -31.49
C THR A 31 36.87 20.31 -31.95
N VAL A 32 36.63 20.39 -33.25
CA VAL A 32 35.29 20.30 -33.83
C VAL A 32 34.69 18.91 -33.65
N ALA A 33 35.46 17.83 -33.81
CA ALA A 33 35.00 16.47 -33.60
C ALA A 33 34.62 16.22 -32.12
N VAL A 34 35.42 16.72 -31.16
CA VAL A 34 35.13 16.62 -29.74
C VAL A 34 33.86 17.44 -29.37
N ALA A 35 33.75 18.66 -29.92
CA ALA A 35 32.55 19.48 -29.69
C ALA A 35 31.26 18.82 -30.24
N LEU A 36 31.33 18.18 -31.42
CA LEU A 36 30.22 17.42 -31.99
C LEU A 36 29.88 16.17 -31.15
N ALA A 37 30.87 15.44 -30.67
CA ALA A 37 30.68 14.30 -29.79
C ALA A 37 30.02 14.68 -28.45
N CYS A 38 30.52 15.77 -27.83
CA CYS A 38 29.91 16.30 -26.60
C CYS A 38 28.49 16.82 -26.83
N GLY A 39 28.21 17.44 -27.97
CA GLY A 39 26.84 17.88 -28.35
C GLY A 39 25.88 16.71 -28.55
N LEU A 40 26.34 15.64 -29.23
CA LEU A 40 25.57 14.42 -29.39
C LEU A 40 25.30 13.72 -28.06
N LEU A 41 26.29 13.62 -27.20
CA LEU A 41 26.16 13.03 -25.87
C LEU A 41 25.18 13.83 -24.99
N GLY A 42 25.29 15.15 -25.01
CA GLY A 42 24.35 16.04 -24.32
C GLY A 42 22.92 15.93 -24.84
N PHE A 43 22.77 15.80 -26.17
CA PHE A 43 21.44 15.59 -26.77
C PHE A 43 20.82 14.25 -26.38
N VAL A 44 21.61 13.16 -26.38
CA VAL A 44 21.15 11.84 -25.96
C VAL A 44 20.79 11.83 -24.45
N LEU A 45 21.61 12.45 -23.61
CA LEU A 45 21.29 12.61 -22.17
C LEU A 45 20.00 13.42 -21.95
N MET A 46 19.83 14.51 -22.68
CA MET A 46 18.62 15.35 -22.55
C MET A 46 17.35 14.62 -23.04
N THR A 47 17.47 13.80 -24.10
CA THR A 47 16.33 12.98 -24.55
C THR A 47 15.99 11.85 -23.59
N GLN A 48 17.00 11.26 -22.91
CA GLN A 48 16.77 10.24 -21.88
C GLN A 48 16.10 10.82 -20.62
N ILE A 49 16.54 12.02 -20.20
CA ILE A 49 15.91 12.70 -19.05
C ILE A 49 14.43 13.04 -19.35
N ARG A 50 14.14 13.57 -20.54
CA ARG A 50 12.76 13.86 -20.93
C ARG A 50 11.90 12.60 -21.10
N ALA A 51 12.46 11.51 -21.58
CA ALA A 51 11.75 10.23 -21.69
C ALA A 51 11.44 9.63 -20.29
N SER A 52 12.31 9.82 -19.31
CA SER A 52 12.09 9.37 -17.94
C SER A 52 11.03 10.19 -17.19
N GLU A 53 10.98 11.51 -17.43
CA GLU A 53 9.95 12.38 -16.83
C GLU A 53 8.55 12.09 -17.40
N THR A 54 8.44 11.77 -18.71
CA THR A 54 7.14 11.46 -19.33
C THR A 54 6.63 10.09 -18.92
N LEU A 55 7.49 9.12 -18.69
CA LEU A 55 7.11 7.79 -18.19
C LEU A 55 6.70 7.82 -16.71
N GLY A 56 7.34 8.64 -15.88
CA GLY A 56 6.99 8.81 -14.48
C GLY A 56 5.59 9.41 -14.28
N THR A 57 5.28 10.47 -15.02
CA THR A 57 3.97 11.14 -14.94
C THR A 57 2.81 10.33 -15.55
N GLN A 58 3.07 9.49 -16.56
CA GLN A 58 2.03 8.59 -17.10
C GLN A 58 1.69 7.45 -16.13
N LEU A 59 2.69 6.85 -15.48
CA LEU A 59 2.47 5.78 -14.51
C LEU A 59 1.83 6.27 -13.21
N GLU A 60 2.06 7.52 -12.81
CA GLU A 60 1.36 8.13 -11.66
C GLU A 60 -0.10 8.44 -12.00
N GLY A 61 -0.38 8.97 -13.19
CA GLY A 61 -1.74 9.24 -13.65
C GLY A 61 -2.60 7.98 -13.81
N GLU A 62 -2.05 6.89 -14.38
CA GLU A 62 -2.75 5.60 -14.49
C GLU A 62 -3.04 4.99 -13.12
N ARG A 63 -2.13 5.11 -12.16
CA ARG A 63 -2.35 4.64 -10.78
C ARG A 63 -3.42 5.44 -10.04
N GLU A 64 -3.50 6.75 -10.25
CA GLU A 64 -4.53 7.59 -9.63
C GLU A 64 -5.91 7.28 -10.23
N GLU A 65 -6.02 7.04 -11.54
CA GLU A 65 -7.26 6.64 -12.20
C GLU A 65 -7.71 5.23 -11.80
N ASP A 66 -6.79 4.28 -11.70
CA ASP A 66 -7.08 2.93 -11.22
C ASP A 66 -7.54 2.94 -9.75
N LEU A 67 -6.85 3.69 -8.88
CA LEU A 67 -7.26 3.88 -7.50
C LEU A 67 -8.63 4.55 -7.38
N ALA A 68 -8.91 5.57 -8.17
CA ALA A 68 -10.21 6.24 -8.20
C ALA A 68 -11.31 5.27 -8.66
N THR A 69 -11.02 4.42 -9.64
CA THR A 69 -11.96 3.41 -10.14
C THR A 69 -12.22 2.32 -9.10
N ILE A 70 -11.18 1.84 -8.43
CA ILE A 70 -11.31 0.85 -7.34
C ILE A 70 -12.11 1.46 -6.18
N LEU A 71 -11.82 2.70 -5.77
CA LEU A 71 -12.58 3.40 -4.73
C LEU A 71 -14.04 3.60 -5.12
N ALA A 72 -14.33 3.98 -6.36
CA ALA A 72 -15.69 4.13 -6.86
C ALA A 72 -16.46 2.80 -6.88
N ASN A 73 -15.80 1.72 -7.32
CA ASN A 73 -16.40 0.39 -7.29
C ASN A 73 -16.65 -0.11 -5.86
N LEU A 74 -15.71 0.13 -4.96
CA LEU A 74 -15.82 -0.24 -3.55
C LEU A 74 -16.94 0.55 -2.86
N SER A 75 -17.05 1.85 -3.15
CA SER A 75 -18.14 2.70 -2.67
C SER A 75 -19.50 2.19 -3.15
N THR A 76 -19.61 1.87 -4.46
CA THR A 76 -20.83 1.33 -5.05
C THR A 76 -21.25 -0.01 -4.43
N GLU A 77 -20.29 -0.90 -4.16
CA GLU A 77 -20.57 -2.18 -3.52
C GLU A 77 -20.99 -2.00 -2.05
N THR A 78 -20.36 -1.06 -1.35
CA THR A 78 -20.75 -0.70 0.02
C THR A 78 -22.19 -0.14 0.06
N ASP A 79 -22.53 0.74 -0.89
CA ASP A 79 -23.87 1.32 -1.01
C ASP A 79 -24.91 0.23 -1.33
N ARG A 80 -24.59 -0.72 -2.21
CA ARG A 80 -25.43 -1.87 -2.53
C ARG A 80 -25.71 -2.74 -1.30
N LEU A 81 -24.66 -3.11 -0.57
CA LEU A 81 -24.78 -3.96 0.63
C LEU A 81 -25.58 -3.26 1.74
N GLN A 82 -25.40 -1.96 1.93
CA GLN A 82 -26.19 -1.20 2.89
C GLN A 82 -27.64 -1.01 2.46
N GLY A 83 -27.90 -0.88 1.16
CA GLY A 83 -29.26 -0.90 0.61
C GLY A 83 -29.96 -2.22 0.89
N GLU A 84 -29.30 -3.35 0.62
CA GLU A 84 -29.83 -4.70 0.91
C GLU A 84 -30.09 -4.91 2.42
N PHE A 85 -29.19 -4.41 3.28
CA PHE A 85 -29.39 -4.46 4.74
C PHE A 85 -30.65 -3.69 5.18
N THR A 86 -30.85 -2.49 4.63
CA THR A 86 -32.01 -1.65 4.97
C THR A 86 -33.31 -2.27 4.47
N ASP A 87 -33.32 -2.81 3.27
CA ASP A 87 -34.47 -3.49 2.66
C ASP A 87 -34.86 -4.75 3.43
N LEU A 88 -33.86 -5.56 3.79
CA LEU A 88 -34.09 -6.73 4.66
C LEU A 88 -34.65 -6.36 6.04
N ARG A 89 -34.16 -5.26 6.63
CA ARG A 89 -34.66 -4.78 7.92
C ARG A 89 -36.10 -4.26 7.82
N LEU A 90 -36.47 -3.55 6.77
CA LEU A 90 -37.83 -3.10 6.50
C LEU A 90 -38.77 -4.28 6.23
N THR A 91 -38.31 -5.26 5.48
CA THR A 91 -39.05 -6.50 5.20
C THR A 91 -39.29 -7.28 6.49
N LEU A 92 -38.30 -7.34 7.39
CA LEU A 92 -38.49 -7.97 8.72
C LEU A 92 -39.57 -7.26 9.53
N LEU A 93 -39.57 -5.94 9.60
CA LEU A 93 -40.56 -5.13 10.30
C LEU A 93 -41.97 -5.30 9.70
N ALA A 94 -42.07 -5.46 8.38
CA ALA A 94 -43.32 -5.75 7.70
C ALA A 94 -43.86 -7.18 8.01
N PHE A 95 -42.98 -8.17 8.16
CA PHE A 95 -43.31 -9.54 8.50
C PHE A 95 -43.69 -9.71 9.98
N GLU A 96 -43.10 -8.96 10.91
CA GLU A 96 -43.50 -8.99 12.34
C GLU A 96 -44.95 -8.63 12.56
N GLY A 97 -45.55 -7.87 11.63
CA GLY A 97 -47.01 -7.52 11.67
C GLY A 97 -47.96 -8.55 11.09
N SER A 98 -47.46 -9.64 10.48
CA SER A 98 -48.31 -10.69 9.86
C SER A 98 -48.00 -12.11 10.39
N ALA A 99 -48.01 -12.23 11.67
CA ALA A 99 -47.39 -13.26 12.51
C ALA A 99 -48.01 -14.65 12.44
N GLU A 100 -48.27 -15.32 11.33
CA GLU A 100 -48.69 -16.73 11.50
C GLU A 100 -48.31 -17.75 10.40
N ARG A 101 -47.68 -17.40 9.32
CA ARG A 101 -47.48 -18.39 8.24
C ARG A 101 -46.07 -18.73 7.80
N ASP A 102 -45.00 -18.04 8.22
CA ASP A 102 -43.69 -18.28 7.62
C ASP A 102 -42.48 -18.31 8.57
N GLY A 103 -42.55 -19.11 9.61
CA GLY A 103 -41.44 -19.27 10.55
C GLY A 103 -40.11 -19.74 9.93
N LEU A 104 -40.10 -20.28 8.70
CA LEU A 104 -38.92 -20.64 7.95
C LEU A 104 -38.36 -19.42 7.17
N ALA A 105 -39.23 -18.64 6.56
CA ALA A 105 -38.84 -17.43 5.83
C ALA A 105 -38.29 -16.38 6.81
N LEU A 106 -38.92 -16.21 7.96
CA LEU A 106 -38.48 -15.31 9.03
C LEU A 106 -37.08 -15.68 9.53
N ARG A 107 -36.84 -16.99 9.78
CA ARG A 107 -35.52 -17.47 10.20
C ARG A 107 -34.45 -17.28 9.14
N ASN A 108 -34.79 -17.42 7.87
CA ASN A 108 -33.84 -17.14 6.75
C ASN A 108 -33.52 -15.65 6.65
N LEU A 109 -34.53 -14.80 6.85
CA LEU A 109 -34.36 -13.36 6.84
C LEU A 109 -33.53 -12.91 8.04
N GLN A 110 -33.75 -13.42 9.22
CA GLN A 110 -32.96 -13.15 10.41
C GLN A 110 -31.48 -13.53 10.19
N ARG A 111 -31.22 -14.74 9.68
CA ARG A 111 -29.84 -15.15 9.37
C ARG A 111 -29.16 -14.19 8.40
N ARG A 112 -29.83 -13.77 7.33
CA ARG A 112 -29.26 -12.78 6.39
C ARG A 112 -29.01 -11.44 7.07
N LEU A 113 -29.86 -10.98 7.95
CA LEU A 113 -29.66 -9.77 8.73
C LEU A 113 -28.44 -9.90 9.66
N ASP A 114 -28.25 -11.05 10.29
CA ASP A 114 -27.12 -11.33 11.15
C ASP A 114 -25.84 -11.34 10.33
N ASP A 115 -25.84 -12.02 9.16
CA ASP A 115 -24.70 -12.04 8.23
C ASP A 115 -24.31 -10.61 7.77
N PHE A 116 -25.31 -9.82 7.32
CA PHE A 116 -25.05 -8.42 6.92
C PHE A 116 -24.61 -7.54 8.10
N SER A 117 -25.13 -7.78 9.30
CA SER A 117 -24.73 -7.04 10.49
C SER A 117 -23.26 -7.31 10.86
N ILE A 118 -22.81 -8.56 10.69
CA ILE A 118 -21.40 -8.94 10.86
C ILE A 118 -20.54 -8.27 9.79
N LEU A 119 -20.93 -8.34 8.51
CA LEU A 119 -20.18 -7.72 7.39
C LEU A 119 -20.10 -6.20 7.51
N ALA A 120 -21.20 -5.56 7.93
CA ALA A 120 -21.22 -4.12 8.19
C ALA A 120 -20.46 -3.72 9.46
N GLY A 121 -20.05 -4.69 10.27
CA GLY A 121 -19.42 -4.45 11.56
C GLY A 121 -20.35 -3.86 12.61
N ALA A 122 -21.66 -3.91 12.41
CA ALA A 122 -22.66 -3.36 13.32
C ALA A 122 -22.77 -4.17 14.62
N VAL A 123 -22.42 -5.46 14.57
CA VAL A 123 -22.40 -6.36 15.72
C VAL A 123 -21.02 -6.98 15.89
N ALA A 124 -20.72 -7.43 17.10
CA ALA A 124 -19.53 -8.22 17.36
C ALA A 124 -19.63 -9.58 16.65
N ALA A 125 -18.51 -10.13 16.21
CA ALA A 125 -18.42 -11.47 15.66
C ALA A 125 -17.63 -12.36 16.60
N GLU A 126 -18.08 -13.61 16.78
CA GLU A 126 -17.42 -14.61 17.64
C GLU A 126 -17.29 -15.92 16.87
N GLY A 127 -16.14 -16.57 17.00
CA GLY A 127 -15.86 -17.84 16.35
C GLY A 127 -14.42 -18.27 16.50
N GLU A 128 -14.03 -19.33 15.80
CA GLU A 128 -12.64 -19.69 15.68
C GLU A 128 -11.88 -18.62 14.90
N GLY A 129 -10.57 -18.51 15.12
CA GLY A 129 -9.79 -17.50 14.43
C GLY A 129 -8.33 -17.48 14.84
N ILE A 130 -7.67 -16.40 14.48
CA ILE A 130 -6.28 -16.15 14.81
C ILE A 130 -6.07 -14.77 15.45
N VAL A 131 -4.99 -14.69 16.20
CA VAL A 131 -4.43 -13.42 16.67
C VAL A 131 -3.02 -13.31 16.11
N LEU A 132 -2.81 -12.39 15.18
CA LEU A 132 -1.50 -11.98 14.73
C LEU A 132 -1.02 -10.82 15.61
N THR A 133 0.12 -11.01 16.25
CA THR A 133 0.77 -9.96 17.04
C THR A 133 2.04 -9.51 16.32
N ILE A 134 2.15 -8.23 16.04
CA ILE A 134 3.28 -7.61 15.36
C ILE A 134 3.96 -6.65 16.33
N ALA A 135 5.11 -7.05 16.85
CA ALA A 135 5.97 -6.17 17.63
C ALA A 135 6.87 -5.37 16.67
N ASP A 136 6.76 -4.06 16.72
CA ASP A 136 7.53 -3.13 15.89
C ASP A 136 8.26 -2.14 16.80
N GLY A 137 9.51 -2.46 17.12
CA GLY A 137 10.33 -1.69 18.07
C GLY A 137 10.67 -0.28 17.58
N ARG A 138 10.68 -0.05 16.25
CA ARG A 138 11.00 1.25 15.64
C ARG A 138 9.81 2.03 15.13
N ALA A 139 8.64 1.41 15.11
CA ALA A 139 7.44 1.95 14.47
C ALA A 139 7.66 2.28 12.97
N ASP A 140 8.34 1.36 12.27
CA ASP A 140 8.67 1.52 10.83
C ASP A 140 7.58 0.95 9.92
N LEU A 141 6.60 0.24 10.48
CA LEU A 141 5.48 -0.31 9.71
C LEU A 141 4.62 0.82 9.14
N ARG A 142 4.32 0.68 7.85
CA ARG A 142 3.55 1.64 7.06
C ARG A 142 2.14 1.12 6.78
N PRO A 143 1.23 2.02 6.38
CA PRO A 143 -0.16 1.65 6.03
C PRO A 143 -0.25 0.49 5.05
N GLU A 144 0.61 0.47 4.02
CA GLU A 144 0.62 -0.58 3.01
C GLU A 144 0.84 -1.98 3.60
N HIS A 145 1.71 -2.13 4.58
CA HIS A 145 1.95 -3.41 5.24
C HIS A 145 0.70 -3.92 5.98
N MET A 146 -0.07 -2.99 6.58
CA MET A 146 -1.33 -3.34 7.24
C MET A 146 -2.41 -3.72 6.23
N VAL A 147 -2.46 -3.01 5.09
CA VAL A 147 -3.39 -3.34 4.00
C VAL A 147 -3.09 -4.73 3.46
N ASP A 148 -1.84 -5.02 3.13
CA ASP A 148 -1.42 -6.33 2.62
C ASP A 148 -1.77 -7.46 3.61
N THR A 149 -1.52 -7.23 4.91
CA THR A 149 -1.86 -8.19 5.97
C THR A 149 -3.37 -8.46 6.02
N VAL A 150 -4.19 -7.41 5.95
CA VAL A 150 -5.65 -7.53 5.99
C VAL A 150 -6.18 -8.20 4.73
N GLN A 151 -5.61 -7.91 3.55
CA GLN A 151 -6.01 -8.55 2.31
C GLN A 151 -5.68 -10.06 2.33
N GLU A 152 -4.49 -10.44 2.79
CA GLU A 152 -4.12 -11.85 2.94
C GLU A 152 -5.06 -12.60 3.88
N LEU A 153 -5.47 -11.97 4.99
CA LEU A 153 -6.45 -12.54 5.90
C LEU A 153 -7.83 -12.72 5.25
N ARG A 154 -8.29 -11.74 4.46
CA ARG A 154 -9.55 -11.82 3.72
C ARG A 154 -9.51 -12.91 2.67
N ASP A 155 -8.43 -12.99 1.92
CA ASP A 155 -8.21 -14.03 0.89
C ASP A 155 -8.16 -15.43 1.52
N ALA A 156 -7.66 -15.52 2.76
CA ALA A 156 -7.66 -16.75 3.56
C ALA A 156 -9.01 -17.07 4.22
N GLY A 157 -10.04 -16.24 4.05
CA GLY A 157 -11.39 -16.47 4.50
C GLY A 157 -11.76 -15.79 5.85
N ALA A 158 -11.07 -14.73 6.24
CA ALA A 158 -11.46 -13.97 7.42
C ALA A 158 -12.81 -13.27 7.22
N GLU A 159 -13.74 -13.51 8.14
CA GLU A 159 -15.11 -12.97 8.13
C GLU A 159 -15.23 -11.66 8.95
N ALA A 160 -14.40 -11.53 9.98
CA ALA A 160 -14.35 -10.33 10.81
C ALA A 160 -12.93 -10.08 11.28
N ILE A 161 -12.46 -8.83 11.15
CA ILE A 161 -11.10 -8.45 11.51
C ILE A 161 -11.14 -7.20 12.41
N ASP A 162 -10.30 -7.15 13.42
CA ASP A 162 -9.97 -5.93 14.15
C ASP A 162 -8.46 -5.70 14.22
N VAL A 163 -8.06 -4.45 14.37
CA VAL A 163 -6.68 -4.06 14.67
C VAL A 163 -6.68 -3.22 15.94
N ASN A 164 -6.03 -3.71 16.97
CA ASN A 164 -5.99 -3.08 18.28
C ASN A 164 -7.39 -2.72 18.84
N GLY A 165 -8.39 -3.60 18.60
CA GLY A 165 -9.77 -3.39 19.02
C GLY A 165 -10.59 -2.48 18.09
N VAL A 166 -10.02 -2.00 16.99
CA VAL A 166 -10.75 -1.24 15.96
C VAL A 166 -11.24 -2.20 14.89
N ARG A 167 -12.57 -2.41 14.82
CA ARG A 167 -13.20 -3.26 13.81
C ARG A 167 -12.94 -2.72 12.42
N LEU A 168 -12.45 -3.58 11.53
CA LEU A 168 -12.31 -3.27 10.11
C LEU A 168 -13.57 -3.65 9.35
N VAL A 169 -13.97 -2.77 8.45
CA VAL A 169 -15.03 -2.99 7.46
C VAL A 169 -14.47 -2.64 6.07
N VAL A 170 -15.29 -2.79 5.03
CA VAL A 170 -14.87 -2.55 3.65
C VAL A 170 -14.34 -1.12 3.43
N SER A 171 -14.94 -0.14 4.09
CA SER A 171 -14.55 1.28 4.01
C SER A 171 -13.41 1.68 4.95
N SER A 172 -12.89 0.76 5.77
CA SER A 172 -11.80 1.09 6.68
C SER A 172 -10.51 1.37 5.94
N ALA A 173 -9.81 2.42 6.36
CA ALA A 173 -8.57 2.86 5.74
C ALA A 173 -7.43 2.98 6.75
N PHE A 174 -6.23 2.61 6.32
CA PHE A 174 -5.01 2.84 7.07
C PHE A 174 -4.34 4.12 6.56
N SER A 175 -3.85 4.92 7.46
CA SER A 175 -3.13 6.16 7.14
C SER A 175 -2.05 6.46 8.18
N VAL A 176 -1.23 7.47 7.91
CA VAL A 176 -0.28 7.99 8.89
C VAL A 176 -0.69 9.40 9.28
N ARG A 177 -0.79 9.65 10.58
CA ARG A 177 -1.01 11.00 11.11
C ARG A 177 -0.08 11.24 12.29
N ASN A 178 0.67 12.34 12.25
CA ASN A 178 1.66 12.65 13.30
C ASN A 178 2.65 11.51 13.55
N ASN A 179 3.14 10.87 12.49
CA ASN A 179 4.06 9.74 12.54
C ASN A 179 3.52 8.50 13.29
N ARG A 180 2.20 8.33 13.33
CA ARG A 180 1.53 7.15 13.90
C ARG A 180 0.59 6.54 12.89
N LEU A 181 0.52 5.23 12.89
CA LEU A 181 -0.51 4.51 12.15
C LEU A 181 -1.90 4.86 12.71
N VAL A 182 -2.83 5.04 11.81
CA VAL A 182 -4.23 5.38 12.11
C VAL A 182 -5.12 4.44 11.32
N VAL A 183 -6.08 3.83 11.99
CA VAL A 183 -7.17 3.07 11.37
C VAL A 183 -8.41 3.96 11.40
N ASP A 184 -8.95 4.28 10.23
CA ASP A 184 -10.03 5.26 10.09
C ASP A 184 -9.65 6.62 10.74
N SER A 185 -10.10 6.86 11.96
CA SER A 185 -9.75 8.04 12.75
C SER A 185 -9.04 7.72 14.06
N THR A 186 -8.77 6.44 14.32
CA THR A 186 -8.22 5.95 15.59
C THR A 186 -6.73 5.69 15.47
N PRO A 187 -5.87 6.42 16.18
CA PRO A 187 -4.44 6.11 16.24
C PRO A 187 -4.21 4.75 16.90
N ILE A 188 -3.34 3.95 16.28
CA ILE A 188 -2.89 2.67 16.81
C ILE A 188 -1.38 2.70 17.06
N ALA A 189 -0.92 1.85 17.97
CA ALA A 189 0.49 1.76 18.32
C ALA A 189 0.92 0.30 18.52
N PRO A 190 2.21 -0.01 18.32
CA PRO A 190 2.73 -1.34 18.57
C PRO A 190 2.67 -1.69 20.08
N PRO A 191 2.55 -2.99 20.43
CA PRO A 191 2.39 -4.07 19.48
C PRO A 191 1.03 -4.01 18.77
N PHE A 192 1.04 -4.23 17.45
CA PHE A 192 -0.19 -4.29 16.68
C PHE A 192 -0.79 -5.69 16.85
N ARG A 193 -1.99 -5.74 17.40
CA ARG A 193 -2.74 -6.97 17.57
C ARG A 193 -3.84 -7.00 16.52
N ILE A 194 -3.75 -7.93 15.59
CA ILE A 194 -4.75 -8.16 14.57
C ILE A 194 -5.49 -9.44 14.94
N ALA A 195 -6.77 -9.32 15.24
CA ALA A 195 -7.64 -10.47 15.52
C ALA A 195 -8.54 -10.71 14.32
N ALA A 196 -8.62 -11.94 13.86
CA ALA A 196 -9.42 -12.32 12.71
C ALA A 196 -10.22 -13.59 13.01
N VAL A 197 -11.55 -13.51 12.90
CA VAL A 197 -12.47 -14.65 12.98
C VAL A 197 -12.60 -15.25 11.59
N GLY A 198 -12.51 -16.58 11.49
CA GLY A 198 -12.53 -17.34 10.25
C GLY A 198 -11.75 -18.65 10.37
N PRO A 199 -11.50 -19.39 9.28
CA PRO A 199 -10.81 -20.69 9.31
C PRO A 199 -9.37 -20.56 9.80
N ALA A 200 -9.17 -20.75 11.12
CA ALA A 200 -7.94 -20.42 11.84
C ALA A 200 -6.68 -21.04 11.22
N GLU A 201 -6.72 -22.34 10.89
CA GLU A 201 -5.56 -23.00 10.29
C GLU A 201 -5.23 -22.51 8.88
N THR A 202 -6.25 -22.14 8.10
CA THR A 202 -6.04 -21.63 6.74
C THR A 202 -5.40 -20.25 6.79
N MET A 203 -5.90 -19.36 7.65
CA MET A 203 -5.35 -18.03 7.88
C MET A 203 -3.91 -18.10 8.42
N ALA A 204 -3.66 -18.96 9.41
CA ALA A 204 -2.31 -19.12 9.95
C ALA A 204 -1.31 -19.62 8.90
N ARG A 205 -1.72 -20.57 8.04
CA ARG A 205 -0.89 -21.04 6.92
C ARG A 205 -0.65 -19.96 5.88
N ALA A 206 -1.68 -19.21 5.48
CA ALA A 206 -1.58 -18.14 4.50
C ALA A 206 -0.55 -17.10 4.94
N LEU A 207 -0.63 -16.61 6.16
CA LEU A 207 0.33 -15.65 6.70
C LEU A 207 1.76 -16.17 6.78
N SER A 208 1.94 -17.50 6.94
CA SER A 208 3.25 -18.17 7.13
C SER A 208 3.87 -18.70 5.83
N ILE A 209 3.31 -18.36 4.67
CA ILE A 209 3.87 -18.76 3.37
C ILE A 209 5.25 -18.09 3.19
N PRO A 210 6.28 -18.85 2.74
CA PRO A 210 7.60 -18.27 2.45
C PRO A 210 7.50 -17.10 1.47
N ASN A 211 8.15 -15.99 1.79
CA ASN A 211 8.03 -14.69 1.13
C ASN A 211 6.63 -14.06 1.17
N GLY A 212 5.75 -14.52 2.04
CA GLY A 212 4.44 -13.96 2.30
C GLY A 212 4.48 -12.74 3.22
N VAL A 213 3.33 -12.48 3.84
CA VAL A 213 3.13 -11.27 4.66
C VAL A 213 4.09 -11.21 5.84
N ILE A 214 4.24 -12.27 6.63
CA ILE A 214 5.13 -12.29 7.80
C ILE A 214 6.57 -12.01 7.40
N ASP A 215 7.09 -12.73 6.41
CA ASP A 215 8.44 -12.50 5.91
C ASP A 215 8.65 -11.07 5.37
N THR A 216 7.60 -10.47 4.82
CA THR A 216 7.64 -9.10 4.31
C THR A 216 7.65 -8.09 5.45
N LEU A 217 6.84 -8.30 6.47
CA LEU A 217 6.82 -7.49 7.70
C LEU A 217 8.19 -7.52 8.41
N GLU A 218 8.77 -8.70 8.59
CA GLU A 218 10.06 -8.87 9.25
C GLU A 218 11.23 -8.27 8.46
N ARG A 219 11.13 -8.26 7.12
CA ARG A 219 12.11 -7.61 6.23
C ARG A 219 11.95 -6.10 6.15
N ALA A 220 10.74 -5.59 6.35
CA ALA A 220 10.47 -4.15 6.28
C ALA A 220 11.21 -3.35 7.36
N SER A 221 11.40 -3.95 8.53
CA SER A 221 12.20 -3.41 9.62
C SER A 221 12.89 -4.56 10.34
N GLY A 222 14.20 -4.53 10.45
CA GLY A 222 14.98 -5.60 11.10
C GLY A 222 14.67 -5.84 12.59
N GLU A 223 13.69 -5.15 13.16
CA GLU A 223 13.22 -5.28 14.54
C GLU A 223 11.73 -5.65 14.63
N VAL A 224 11.08 -5.93 13.50
CA VAL A 224 9.70 -6.46 13.50
C VAL A 224 9.74 -7.95 13.78
N VAL A 225 8.92 -8.37 14.74
CA VAL A 225 8.68 -9.77 15.07
C VAL A 225 7.18 -10.01 14.99
N ALA A 226 6.77 -10.98 14.17
CA ALA A 226 5.38 -11.37 14.03
C ALA A 226 5.14 -12.76 14.61
N SER A 227 4.05 -12.92 15.33
CA SER A 227 3.59 -14.21 15.87
C SER A 227 2.13 -14.43 15.60
N VAL A 228 1.75 -15.64 15.24
CA VAL A 228 0.37 -16.06 14.97
C VAL A 228 -0.05 -17.10 15.99
N ASP A 229 -1.15 -16.80 16.70
CA ASP A 229 -1.80 -17.71 17.64
C ASP A 229 -3.19 -18.07 17.11
N THR A 230 -3.47 -19.36 17.01
CA THR A 230 -4.84 -19.84 16.72
C THR A 230 -5.70 -19.86 17.97
N ARG A 231 -6.97 -19.52 17.82
CA ARG A 231 -7.96 -19.50 18.90
C ARG A 231 -9.21 -20.25 18.46
N ALA A 232 -9.73 -21.08 19.35
CA ALA A 232 -11.01 -21.76 19.10
C ALA A 232 -12.21 -20.84 19.38
N ASP A 233 -11.98 -19.82 20.20
CA ASP A 233 -12.99 -18.85 20.62
C ASP A 233 -12.32 -17.46 20.63
N LEU A 234 -12.74 -16.62 19.71
CA LEU A 234 -12.23 -15.28 19.49
C LEU A 234 -13.39 -14.33 19.23
N THR A 235 -13.44 -13.24 19.96
CA THR A 235 -14.42 -12.18 19.73
C THR A 235 -13.76 -10.98 19.07
N VAL A 236 -14.33 -10.54 17.96
CA VAL A 236 -14.00 -9.29 17.27
C VAL A 236 -15.11 -8.27 17.56
N PRO A 237 -14.79 -7.08 18.08
CA PRO A 237 -15.79 -6.11 18.53
C PRO A 237 -16.64 -5.55 17.38
N ALA A 238 -17.79 -4.96 17.71
CA ALA A 238 -18.53 -4.13 16.79
C ALA A 238 -17.81 -2.80 16.54
N ARG A 239 -17.99 -2.22 15.34
CA ARG A 239 -17.49 -0.90 15.00
C ARG A 239 -18.24 0.25 15.69
N GLY A 240 -19.45 -0.01 16.14
CA GLY A 240 -20.43 0.99 16.57
C GLY A 240 -21.40 1.35 15.44
N GLU A 241 -22.23 2.34 15.67
CA GLU A 241 -23.22 2.75 14.67
C GLU A 241 -22.52 3.27 13.39
N PRO A 242 -22.87 2.73 12.21
CA PRO A 242 -22.33 3.25 10.95
C PRO A 242 -22.78 4.69 10.76
N ALA A 243 -21.89 5.53 10.21
CA ALA A 243 -22.23 6.91 9.88
C ALA A 243 -23.41 6.91 8.89
N PRO A 244 -24.43 7.78 9.11
CA PRO A 244 -25.56 7.85 8.20
C PRO A 244 -25.08 8.33 6.81
N PHE A 245 -25.74 7.84 5.76
CA PHE A 245 -25.49 8.36 4.41
C PHE A 245 -25.90 9.82 4.33
N VAL A 246 -25.03 10.63 3.74
CA VAL A 246 -25.29 12.08 3.56
C VAL A 246 -25.88 12.37 2.18
N PHE A 247 -25.58 11.54 1.19
CA PHE A 247 -25.93 11.78 -0.22
C PHE A 247 -26.66 10.62 -0.89
N GLY A 248 -26.66 9.44 -0.29
CA GLY A 248 -27.30 8.24 -0.85
C GLY A 248 -28.71 8.05 -0.28
N GLU A 249 -29.71 7.92 -1.15
CA GLU A 249 -31.06 7.48 -0.79
C GLU A 249 -31.38 6.14 -1.46
N PRO A 250 -32.00 5.19 -0.76
CA PRO A 250 -32.36 3.93 -1.37
C PRO A 250 -33.43 4.14 -2.45
N VAL A 251 -33.19 3.63 -3.65
CA VAL A 251 -34.21 3.57 -4.70
C VAL A 251 -35.13 2.39 -4.40
N ILE A 252 -36.30 2.66 -3.85
CA ILE A 252 -37.33 1.64 -3.68
C ILE A 252 -37.95 1.38 -5.05
N THR A 253 -37.54 0.30 -5.70
CA THR A 253 -38.22 -0.18 -6.90
C THR A 253 -39.45 -0.92 -6.42
N ASP A 254 -40.62 -0.30 -6.54
CA ASP A 254 -41.88 -0.98 -6.38
C ASP A 254 -41.94 -2.07 -7.47
N SER A 255 -41.62 -3.31 -7.10
CA SER A 255 -41.85 -4.46 -7.96
C SER A 255 -43.32 -4.82 -7.86
N ALA A 256 -44.16 -3.98 -8.47
CA ALA A 256 -45.50 -4.35 -8.81
C ALA A 256 -45.50 -4.84 -10.25
N ASP A 257 -45.42 -6.17 -10.43
CA ASP A 257 -46.26 -6.98 -11.34
C ASP A 257 -45.99 -8.48 -11.08
#